data_e15a381d265cb1fa3d9dd11dc6e97b21
#
_entry.id   e15a381d265cb1fa3d9dd11dc6e97b21
#
_cell.length_a   1.000
_cell.length_b   1.000
_cell.length_c   1.000
_cell.angle_alpha   90.00
_cell.angle_beta   90.00
_cell.angle_gamma   90.00
#
_symmetry.space_group_name_H-M   'P 1'
#
loop_
_entity.id
_entity.type
_entity.pdbx_description
1 polymer ?
#
loop_
_entity_poly.entity_id
_entity_poly.type
_entity_poly.pdbx_seq_one_letter_code
_entity_poly.pdbx_strand_id
1 'polypeptide(L)'
;MLPLQFRVIVIVLFWGSGILFSRAAVVVACIGDSITAGVGVTTPALESYPAKLQKLLGTNYNVLNYGVSGTTLLISGDMSYWNTGAFTASHNAPLPDIVIILLGTNDSKPQNWQYGNNFYSDYRRLISTYTNLTSIPRVLICTPPPVFGSNSYNINAGIIATNISPLVRQLGTNLNHQVIDLQTLLAGHGEWFPDYVHPNSQGTSVMAAIDYTALSGDTMYGAIPNPTVSESGNATVALSWPGGGAGWVVQTIPALGGTNLWTVVSNVITNDGTAATVTIPVPGPSAFFRLWNPSIQGL
;
A
#
# COMPACT_ATOMS: atom_id res chain seq x y z
N MET A 1 -77.93 -28.39 2.87
CA MET A 1 -77.16 -27.61 3.91
C MET A 1 -75.95 -28.42 4.26
N LEU A 2 -74.79 -28.05 3.73
CA LEU A 2 -73.48 -28.63 4.06
C LEU A 2 -72.86 -27.75 5.15
N PRO A 3 -72.21 -28.30 6.20
CA PRO A 3 -71.57 -27.48 7.23
C PRO A 3 -70.22 -26.94 6.77
N LEU A 4 -70.08 -25.66 7.00
CA LEU A 4 -68.82 -24.89 6.75
C LEU A 4 -67.76 -25.34 7.74
N GLN A 5 -66.70 -26.01 7.29
CA GLN A 5 -65.55 -26.35 8.11
C GLN A 5 -64.59 -25.16 8.12
N PHE A 6 -64.46 -24.53 9.31
CA PHE A 6 -63.40 -23.54 9.54
C PHE A 6 -62.05 -24.29 9.72
N ARG A 7 -61.11 -24.04 8.79
CA ARG A 7 -59.71 -24.44 8.97
C ARG A 7 -59.00 -23.34 9.74
N VAL A 8 -58.61 -23.61 10.97
CA VAL A 8 -57.71 -22.77 11.74
C VAL A 8 -56.27 -22.97 11.21
N ILE A 9 -55.69 -21.94 10.60
CA ILE A 9 -54.26 -21.95 10.25
C ILE A 9 -53.50 -21.39 11.47
N VAL A 10 -52.75 -22.25 12.14
CA VAL A 10 -51.79 -21.85 13.18
C VAL A 10 -50.50 -21.46 12.50
N ILE A 11 -50.19 -20.17 12.42
CA ILE A 11 -48.87 -19.68 11.97
C ILE A 11 -47.95 -19.74 13.18
N VAL A 12 -47.05 -20.72 13.22
CA VAL A 12 -45.94 -20.77 14.19
C VAL A 12 -44.83 -19.87 13.63
N LEU A 13 -44.71 -18.67 14.18
CA LEU A 13 -43.56 -17.81 13.94
C LEU A 13 -42.35 -18.37 14.72
N PHE A 14 -41.46 -19.05 14.05
CA PHE A 14 -40.14 -19.34 14.59
C PHE A 14 -39.34 -18.03 14.65
N TRP A 15 -39.20 -17.47 15.84
CA TRP A 15 -38.15 -16.50 16.13
C TRP A 15 -36.84 -17.28 16.17
N GLY A 16 -36.17 -17.37 15.03
CA GLY A 16 -34.79 -17.81 14.97
C GLY A 16 -33.93 -16.76 15.64
N SER A 17 -33.46 -17.00 16.84
CA SER A 17 -32.36 -16.30 17.46
C SER A 17 -31.14 -16.56 16.57
N GLY A 18 -30.90 -15.70 15.58
CA GLY A 18 -29.67 -15.69 14.82
C GLY A 18 -28.51 -15.48 15.79
N ILE A 19 -27.79 -16.53 16.09
CA ILE A 19 -26.50 -16.41 16.77
C ILE A 19 -25.60 -15.70 15.76
N LEU A 20 -25.41 -14.40 15.96
CA LEU A 20 -24.41 -13.62 15.23
C LEU A 20 -23.05 -14.14 15.71
N PHE A 21 -22.47 -15.08 14.97
CA PHE A 21 -21.06 -15.42 15.12
C PHE A 21 -20.25 -14.17 14.73
N SER A 22 -19.80 -13.42 15.72
CA SER A 22 -18.79 -12.42 15.50
C SER A 22 -17.52 -13.16 15.00
N ARG A 23 -17.21 -13.04 13.71
CA ARG A 23 -15.95 -13.52 13.18
C ARG A 23 -14.84 -12.69 13.82
N ALA A 24 -13.81 -13.33 14.37
CA ALA A 24 -12.61 -12.61 14.82
C ALA A 24 -12.04 -11.79 13.68
N ALA A 25 -11.52 -10.60 13.99
CA ALA A 25 -10.90 -9.74 12.98
C ALA A 25 -9.71 -10.46 12.34
N VAL A 26 -9.54 -10.30 11.03
CA VAL A 26 -8.39 -10.82 10.27
C VAL A 26 -7.13 -10.09 10.71
N VAL A 27 -6.14 -10.83 11.21
CA VAL A 27 -4.87 -10.25 11.69
C VAL A 27 -3.90 -10.09 10.53
N VAL A 28 -3.45 -8.84 10.29
CA VAL A 28 -2.43 -8.50 9.29
C VAL A 28 -1.17 -8.07 10.01
N ALA A 29 -0.05 -8.78 9.81
CA ALA A 29 1.25 -8.43 10.35
C ALA A 29 2.10 -7.73 9.28
N CYS A 30 2.46 -6.46 9.49
CA CYS A 30 3.37 -5.70 8.65
C CYS A 30 4.78 -5.80 9.22
N ILE A 31 5.62 -6.59 8.56
CA ILE A 31 7.01 -6.87 8.93
C ILE A 31 7.92 -5.94 8.13
N GLY A 32 8.86 -5.25 8.78
CA GLY A 32 9.74 -4.37 8.03
C GLY A 32 10.72 -3.56 8.87
N ASP A 33 11.30 -2.59 8.20
CA ASP A 33 12.32 -1.67 8.74
C ASP A 33 11.72 -0.32 9.18
N SER A 34 12.49 0.77 9.04
CA SER A 34 12.07 2.14 9.36
C SER A 34 10.87 2.62 8.56
N ILE A 35 10.71 2.15 7.31
CA ILE A 35 9.59 2.53 6.45
C ILE A 35 8.29 1.96 7.03
N THR A 36 8.30 0.71 7.47
CA THR A 36 7.16 0.09 8.14
C THR A 36 6.92 0.70 9.52
N ALA A 37 7.97 1.00 10.28
CA ALA A 37 7.86 1.69 11.57
C ALA A 37 7.23 3.08 11.46
N GLY A 38 7.31 3.73 10.29
CA GLY A 38 6.74 5.05 10.02
C GLY A 38 7.75 6.19 10.22
N VAL A 39 9.03 5.94 9.99
CA VAL A 39 10.00 7.06 9.87
C VAL A 39 9.63 7.88 8.64
N GLY A 40 9.71 9.21 8.76
CA GLY A 40 9.32 10.16 7.70
C GLY A 40 7.96 10.81 7.90
N VAL A 41 7.15 10.33 8.87
CA VAL A 41 5.87 10.96 9.25
C VAL A 41 5.90 11.48 10.68
N THR A 42 5.03 12.46 10.98
CA THR A 42 5.01 13.13 12.30
C THR A 42 4.45 12.21 13.39
N THR A 43 3.41 11.46 13.09
CA THR A 43 2.72 10.60 14.05
C THR A 43 2.61 9.17 13.50
N PRO A 44 3.66 8.33 13.66
CA PRO A 44 3.69 6.98 13.08
C PRO A 44 2.48 6.10 13.44
N ALA A 45 1.96 6.25 14.65
CA ALA A 45 0.77 5.51 15.10
C ALA A 45 -0.51 5.82 14.29
N LEU A 46 -0.54 6.94 13.56
CA LEU A 46 -1.67 7.37 12.73
C LEU A 46 -1.33 7.45 11.25
N GLU A 47 -0.06 7.67 10.92
CA GLU A 47 0.38 8.06 9.58
C GLU A 47 1.31 7.04 8.91
N SER A 48 1.83 6.04 9.62
CA SER A 48 2.55 4.94 8.97
C SER A 48 1.64 4.19 8.00
N TYR A 49 2.19 3.57 6.96
CA TYR A 49 1.35 2.81 6.01
C TYR A 49 0.53 1.69 6.68
N PRO A 50 1.02 0.96 7.72
CA PRO A 50 0.18 -0.01 8.41
C PRO A 50 -1.00 0.64 9.13
N ALA A 51 -0.80 1.81 9.77
CA ALA A 51 -1.89 2.53 10.44
C ALA A 51 -2.96 3.01 9.45
N LYS A 52 -2.54 3.48 8.27
CA LYS A 52 -3.45 3.87 7.19
C LYS A 52 -4.13 2.68 6.54
N LEU A 53 -3.44 1.57 6.37
CA LEU A 53 -4.01 0.31 5.92
C LEU A 53 -5.11 -0.18 6.87
N GLN A 54 -4.90 -0.04 8.19
CA GLN A 54 -5.93 -0.33 9.20
C GLN A 54 -7.20 0.48 8.95
N LYS A 55 -7.07 1.78 8.66
CA LYS A 55 -8.23 2.64 8.37
C LYS A 55 -8.97 2.21 7.10
N LEU A 56 -8.23 1.83 6.05
CA LEU A 56 -8.81 1.35 4.78
C LEU A 56 -9.55 0.03 4.96
N LEU A 57 -8.99 -0.91 5.70
CA LEU A 57 -9.55 -2.24 5.91
C LEU A 57 -10.71 -2.25 6.92
N GLY A 58 -10.79 -1.23 7.79
CA GLY A 58 -11.85 -1.11 8.80
C GLY A 58 -11.74 -2.12 9.95
N THR A 59 -12.82 -2.25 10.72
CA THR A 59 -12.85 -3.01 11.97
C THR A 59 -12.84 -4.53 11.82
N ASN A 60 -13.06 -5.04 10.61
CA ASN A 60 -12.95 -6.46 10.32
C ASN A 60 -11.50 -6.97 10.24
N TYR A 61 -10.53 -6.06 10.32
CA TYR A 61 -9.11 -6.35 10.29
C TYR A 61 -8.42 -5.76 11.53
N ASN A 62 -7.31 -6.37 11.92
CA ASN A 62 -6.40 -5.90 12.95
C ASN A 62 -4.99 -5.86 12.35
N VAL A 63 -4.55 -4.65 11.95
CA VAL A 63 -3.25 -4.45 11.32
C VAL A 63 -2.20 -4.12 12.37
N LEU A 64 -1.20 -4.97 12.49
CA LEU A 64 -0.12 -4.87 13.48
C LEU A 64 1.17 -4.41 12.80
N ASN A 65 1.78 -3.38 13.34
CA ASN A 65 3.04 -2.83 12.85
C ASN A 65 4.22 -3.44 13.62
N TYR A 66 5.01 -4.26 12.95
CA TYR A 66 6.24 -4.89 13.45
C TYR A 66 7.49 -4.31 12.79
N GLY A 67 7.44 -3.05 12.33
CA GLY A 67 8.59 -2.35 11.77
C GLY A 67 9.63 -1.98 12.84
N VAL A 68 10.90 -2.20 12.52
CA VAL A 68 12.06 -1.81 13.38
C VAL A 68 13.07 -1.06 12.53
N SER A 69 13.32 0.22 12.89
CA SER A 69 14.21 1.08 12.13
C SER A 69 15.63 0.52 12.02
N GLY A 70 16.21 0.61 10.82
CA GLY A 70 17.60 0.21 10.56
C GLY A 70 17.79 -1.27 10.25
N THR A 71 16.77 -2.11 10.44
CA THR A 71 16.93 -3.56 10.32
C THR A 71 17.11 -4.05 8.89
N THR A 72 17.89 -5.12 8.77
CA THR A 72 18.16 -5.85 7.54
C THR A 72 17.38 -7.17 7.49
N LEU A 73 17.08 -7.63 6.28
CA LEU A 73 16.63 -8.99 6.03
C LEU A 73 17.77 -9.99 6.26
N LEU A 74 18.99 -9.63 5.78
CA LEU A 74 20.18 -10.43 5.93
C LEU A 74 20.43 -10.80 7.39
N ILE A 75 20.60 -12.08 7.68
CA ILE A 75 20.90 -12.57 9.03
C ILE A 75 22.26 -12.03 9.49
N SER A 76 23.23 -11.89 8.58
CA SER A 76 24.57 -11.37 8.85
C SER A 76 24.66 -9.84 8.70
N GLY A 77 23.55 -9.12 8.50
CA GLY A 77 23.53 -7.66 8.46
C GLY A 77 23.84 -7.05 9.83
N ASP A 78 24.24 -5.79 9.80
CA ASP A 78 24.65 -5.02 11.02
C ASP A 78 23.53 -4.91 12.07
N MET A 79 22.28 -4.96 11.64
CA MET A 79 21.10 -4.87 12.49
C MET A 79 20.02 -5.85 11.99
N SER A 80 20.25 -7.13 12.16
CA SER A 80 19.36 -8.17 11.61
C SER A 80 17.97 -8.14 12.26
N TYR A 81 16.90 -8.11 11.44
CA TYR A 81 15.51 -8.19 11.89
C TYR A 81 15.23 -9.43 12.74
N TRP A 82 15.92 -10.53 12.44
CA TRP A 82 15.80 -11.80 13.13
C TRP A 82 16.11 -11.73 14.63
N ASN A 83 16.91 -10.76 15.05
CA ASN A 83 17.33 -10.56 16.43
C ASN A 83 16.46 -9.56 17.20
N THR A 84 15.32 -9.10 16.59
CA THR A 84 14.45 -8.10 17.20
C THR A 84 13.32 -8.71 18.03
N GLY A 85 12.87 -7.96 19.03
CA GLY A 85 11.64 -8.32 19.76
C GLY A 85 10.40 -8.33 18.86
N ALA A 86 10.39 -7.54 17.77
CA ALA A 86 9.31 -7.50 16.80
C ALA A 86 9.21 -8.81 16.01
N PHE A 87 10.34 -9.39 15.61
CA PHE A 87 10.37 -10.72 14.99
C PHE A 87 9.71 -11.75 15.91
N THR A 88 10.13 -11.81 17.17
CA THR A 88 9.55 -12.73 18.14
C THR A 88 8.07 -12.46 18.38
N ALA A 89 7.67 -11.20 18.53
CA ALA A 89 6.29 -10.82 18.77
C ALA A 89 5.36 -11.18 17.61
N SER A 90 5.83 -11.04 16.36
CA SER A 90 5.04 -11.36 15.16
C SER A 90 4.75 -12.86 14.98
N HIS A 91 5.44 -13.72 15.73
CA HIS A 91 5.23 -15.17 15.76
C HIS A 91 4.37 -15.63 16.97
N ASN A 92 3.92 -14.70 17.82
CA ASN A 92 3.08 -14.96 18.97
C ASN A 92 1.62 -14.51 18.73
N ALA A 93 0.72 -14.91 19.64
CA ALA A 93 -0.68 -14.52 19.58
C ALA A 93 -0.88 -12.99 19.75
N PRO A 94 -1.76 -12.35 18.95
CA PRO A 94 -2.58 -12.99 17.93
C PRO A 94 -1.76 -13.40 16.69
N LEU A 95 -1.87 -14.67 16.29
CA LEU A 95 -1.16 -15.15 15.09
C LEU A 95 -1.73 -14.46 13.83
N PRO A 96 -0.87 -14.08 12.87
CA PRO A 96 -1.34 -13.43 11.65
C PRO A 96 -2.09 -14.40 10.73
N ASP A 97 -3.14 -13.90 10.09
CA ASP A 97 -3.81 -14.51 8.94
C ASP A 97 -3.12 -14.06 7.63
N ILE A 98 -2.52 -12.86 7.66
CA ILE A 98 -1.82 -12.24 6.52
C ILE A 98 -0.51 -11.65 7.04
N VAL A 99 0.56 -11.83 6.28
CA VAL A 99 1.88 -11.24 6.54
C VAL A 99 2.31 -10.44 5.32
N ILE A 100 2.69 -9.18 5.52
CA ILE A 100 3.31 -8.31 4.50
C ILE A 100 4.74 -8.06 4.93
N ILE A 101 5.72 -8.45 4.09
CA ILE A 101 7.14 -8.31 4.40
C ILE A 101 7.75 -7.23 3.52
N LEU A 102 8.22 -6.15 4.14
CA LEU A 102 8.94 -5.04 3.51
C LEU A 102 10.30 -4.86 4.17
N LEU A 103 11.28 -5.62 3.71
CA LEU A 103 12.68 -5.57 4.12
C LEU A 103 13.60 -5.55 2.89
N GLY A 104 14.83 -5.11 3.07
CA GLY A 104 15.85 -5.06 2.02
C GLY A 104 16.44 -3.66 1.81
N THR A 105 15.80 -2.60 2.34
CA THR A 105 16.32 -1.23 2.21
C THR A 105 17.69 -1.11 2.85
N ASN A 106 17.82 -1.53 4.11
CA ASN A 106 19.10 -1.45 4.85
C ASN A 106 20.13 -2.47 4.40
N ASP A 107 19.71 -3.54 3.76
CA ASP A 107 20.57 -4.55 3.15
C ASP A 107 21.45 -3.96 2.04
N SER A 108 20.96 -2.89 1.38
CA SER A 108 21.69 -2.20 0.30
C SER A 108 22.90 -1.41 0.77
N LYS A 109 23.06 -1.16 2.09
CA LYS A 109 24.24 -0.50 2.64
C LYS A 109 25.51 -1.32 2.34
N PRO A 110 26.66 -0.69 2.02
CA PRO A 110 27.88 -1.41 1.64
C PRO A 110 28.31 -2.47 2.67
N GLN A 111 28.21 -2.14 3.98
CA GLN A 111 28.57 -3.07 5.06
C GLN A 111 27.64 -4.27 5.18
N ASN A 112 26.43 -4.20 4.64
CA ASN A 112 25.45 -5.28 4.64
C ASN A 112 25.48 -6.06 3.34
N TRP A 113 25.58 -5.36 2.20
CA TRP A 113 25.53 -5.99 0.89
C TRP A 113 26.73 -6.87 0.57
N GLN A 114 27.84 -6.78 1.31
CA GLN A 114 28.91 -7.77 1.25
C GLN A 114 28.43 -9.21 1.49
N TYR A 115 27.29 -9.39 2.19
CA TYR A 115 26.62 -10.67 2.43
C TYR A 115 25.47 -10.93 1.44
N GLY A 116 25.32 -10.12 0.41
CA GLY A 116 24.18 -10.14 -0.54
C GLY A 116 23.93 -11.47 -1.22
N ASN A 117 24.96 -12.33 -1.34
CA ASN A 117 24.81 -13.70 -1.86
C ASN A 117 23.85 -14.55 -1.01
N ASN A 118 23.64 -14.20 0.26
CA ASN A 118 22.71 -14.90 1.16
C ASN A 118 21.29 -14.30 1.12
N PHE A 119 21.07 -13.16 0.45
CA PHE A 119 19.77 -12.44 0.50
C PHE A 119 18.59 -13.33 0.10
N TYR A 120 18.72 -14.06 -1.01
CA TYR A 120 17.66 -14.96 -1.48
C TYR A 120 17.36 -16.08 -0.46
N SER A 121 18.40 -16.74 0.07
CA SER A 121 18.24 -17.83 1.03
C SER A 121 17.68 -17.36 2.37
N ASP A 122 18.13 -16.20 2.85
CA ASP A 122 17.66 -15.63 4.10
C ASP A 122 16.19 -15.17 3.97
N TYR A 123 15.82 -14.58 2.83
CA TYR A 123 14.43 -14.20 2.59
C TYR A 123 13.50 -15.41 2.53
N ARG A 124 13.92 -16.45 1.77
CA ARG A 124 13.16 -17.70 1.72
C ARG A 124 12.99 -18.31 3.11
N ARG A 125 14.03 -18.25 3.94
CA ARG A 125 13.97 -18.70 5.33
C ARG A 125 12.98 -17.86 6.15
N LEU A 126 12.98 -16.53 6.00
CA LEU A 126 12.04 -15.66 6.68
C LEU A 126 10.59 -16.00 6.31
N ILE A 127 10.29 -16.14 5.02
CA ILE A 127 8.97 -16.59 4.55
C ILE A 127 8.59 -17.92 5.24
N SER A 128 9.51 -18.87 5.30
CA SER A 128 9.26 -20.19 5.89
C SER A 128 8.90 -20.11 7.38
N THR A 129 9.42 -19.14 8.14
CA THR A 129 9.05 -18.99 9.56
C THR A 129 7.58 -18.65 9.72
N TYR A 130 7.00 -17.85 8.82
CA TYR A 130 5.59 -17.49 8.84
C TYR A 130 4.70 -18.57 8.25
N THR A 131 5.06 -19.16 7.10
CA THR A 131 4.24 -20.22 6.48
C THR A 131 4.14 -21.48 7.31
N ASN A 132 5.04 -21.69 8.29
CA ASN A 132 5.00 -22.78 9.25
C ASN A 132 4.20 -22.46 10.53
N LEU A 133 3.64 -21.26 10.68
CA LEU A 133 2.74 -20.96 11.78
C LEU A 133 1.45 -21.77 11.68
N THR A 134 0.84 -22.07 12.81
CA THR A 134 -0.43 -22.84 12.86
C THR A 134 -1.60 -22.10 12.20
N SER A 135 -1.52 -20.78 12.06
CA SER A 135 -2.49 -19.98 11.30
C SER A 135 -2.35 -20.12 9.79
N ILE A 136 -1.20 -20.62 9.31
CA ILE A 136 -0.89 -20.77 7.87
C ILE A 136 -1.19 -19.46 7.11
N PRO A 137 -0.54 -18.34 7.44
CA PRO A 137 -0.90 -17.04 6.89
C PRO A 137 -0.61 -16.94 5.39
N ARG A 138 -1.42 -16.15 4.69
CA ARG A 138 -1.07 -15.65 3.35
C ARG A 138 0.11 -14.69 3.48
N VAL A 139 1.23 -14.98 2.81
CA VAL A 139 2.41 -14.13 2.83
C VAL A 139 2.53 -13.35 1.53
N LEU A 140 2.63 -12.02 1.65
CA LEU A 140 2.94 -11.08 0.59
C LEU A 140 4.35 -10.52 0.83
N ILE A 141 5.12 -10.35 -0.23
CA ILE A 141 6.48 -9.81 -0.16
C ILE A 141 6.56 -8.53 -0.99
N CYS A 142 7.22 -7.51 -0.43
CA CYS A 142 7.36 -6.22 -1.09
C CYS A 142 8.78 -6.01 -1.59
N THR A 143 8.94 -5.44 -2.78
CA THR A 143 10.22 -4.81 -3.13
C THR A 143 10.38 -3.54 -2.29
N PRO A 144 11.61 -3.19 -1.84
CA PRO A 144 11.84 -1.88 -1.23
C PRO A 144 11.40 -0.75 -2.17
N PRO A 145 10.88 0.37 -1.65
CA PRO A 145 10.62 1.57 -2.45
C PRO A 145 11.89 2.07 -3.14
N PRO A 146 11.74 2.88 -4.22
CA PRO A 146 12.90 3.51 -4.87
C PRO A 146 13.55 4.52 -3.93
N VAL A 147 14.87 4.70 -4.10
CA VAL A 147 15.67 5.73 -3.43
C VAL A 147 16.03 6.80 -4.45
N PHE A 148 15.76 8.06 -4.13
CA PHE A 148 15.71 9.14 -5.12
C PHE A 148 16.98 10.01 -5.19
N GLY A 149 17.97 9.76 -4.32
CA GLY A 149 19.20 10.55 -4.32
C GLY A 149 20.21 10.10 -3.29
N SER A 150 21.28 10.89 -3.15
CA SER A 150 22.25 10.71 -2.09
C SER A 150 21.60 10.99 -0.74
N ASN A 151 21.75 10.06 0.19
CA ASN A 151 21.12 10.12 1.49
C ASN A 151 22.15 9.88 2.62
N SER A 152 21.83 10.37 3.82
CA SER A 152 22.70 10.25 5.00
C SER A 152 22.73 8.85 5.62
N TYR A 153 21.90 7.93 5.10
CA TYR A 153 21.75 6.58 5.66
C TYR A 153 22.63 5.55 4.96
N ASN A 154 23.42 5.94 3.95
CA ASN A 154 24.21 5.06 3.08
C ASN A 154 23.38 4.00 2.34
N ILE A 155 22.08 4.25 2.14
CA ILE A 155 21.22 3.38 1.34
C ILE A 155 21.61 3.50 -0.12
N ASN A 156 21.82 2.37 -0.79
CA ASN A 156 22.28 2.33 -2.17
C ASN A 156 21.12 2.03 -3.14
N ALA A 157 20.68 3.08 -3.84
CA ALA A 157 19.60 2.99 -4.84
C ALA A 157 19.90 1.96 -5.94
N GLY A 158 21.14 1.90 -6.41
CA GLY A 158 21.55 0.96 -7.46
C GLY A 158 21.39 -0.50 -7.02
N ILE A 159 21.87 -0.84 -5.81
CA ILE A 159 21.74 -2.19 -5.26
C ILE A 159 20.27 -2.56 -5.07
N ILE A 160 19.42 -1.64 -4.58
CA ILE A 160 17.98 -1.90 -4.47
C ILE A 160 17.37 -2.20 -5.83
N ALA A 161 17.62 -1.35 -6.82
CA ALA A 161 16.98 -1.46 -8.13
C ALA A 161 17.49 -2.67 -8.94
N THR A 162 18.80 -2.94 -8.92
CA THR A 162 19.42 -3.93 -9.82
C THR A 162 19.66 -5.31 -9.20
N ASN A 163 19.61 -5.42 -7.87
CA ASN A 163 19.88 -6.68 -7.16
C ASN A 163 18.70 -7.08 -6.25
N ILE A 164 18.35 -6.26 -5.26
CA ILE A 164 17.37 -6.65 -4.24
C ILE A 164 15.98 -6.82 -4.83
N SER A 165 15.46 -5.82 -5.56
CA SER A 165 14.12 -5.89 -6.13
C SER A 165 13.94 -7.01 -7.15
N PRO A 166 14.90 -7.30 -8.06
CA PRO A 166 14.86 -8.50 -8.90
C PRO A 166 14.81 -9.81 -8.10
N LEU A 167 15.60 -9.93 -7.02
CA LEU A 167 15.59 -11.14 -6.17
C LEU A 167 14.24 -11.31 -5.46
N VAL A 168 13.60 -10.24 -4.99
CA VAL A 168 12.26 -10.31 -4.39
C VAL A 168 11.22 -10.77 -5.41
N ARG A 169 11.24 -10.21 -6.64
CA ARG A 169 10.34 -10.67 -7.72
C ARG A 169 10.57 -12.14 -8.06
N GLN A 170 11.82 -12.56 -8.14
CA GLN A 170 12.18 -13.98 -8.37
C GLN A 170 11.67 -14.89 -7.25
N LEU A 171 11.79 -14.47 -5.98
CA LEU A 171 11.24 -15.20 -4.83
C LEU A 171 9.72 -15.37 -4.96
N GLY A 172 9.00 -14.31 -5.29
CA GLY A 172 7.55 -14.36 -5.49
C GLY A 172 7.16 -15.39 -6.56
N THR A 173 7.86 -15.37 -7.70
CA THR A 173 7.61 -16.33 -8.78
C THR A 173 7.94 -17.75 -8.35
N ASN A 174 9.12 -17.98 -7.76
CA ASN A 174 9.61 -19.32 -7.45
C ASN A 174 8.83 -19.98 -6.30
N LEU A 175 8.33 -19.20 -5.35
CA LEU A 175 7.61 -19.68 -4.16
C LEU A 175 6.09 -19.47 -4.25
N ASN A 176 5.60 -18.95 -5.37
CA ASN A 176 4.18 -18.63 -5.59
C ASN A 176 3.60 -17.69 -4.53
N HIS A 177 4.37 -16.66 -4.16
CA HIS A 177 3.93 -15.58 -3.29
C HIS A 177 3.62 -14.33 -4.10
N GLN A 178 2.57 -13.60 -3.71
CA GLN A 178 2.25 -12.31 -4.33
C GLN A 178 3.33 -11.29 -4.00
N VAL A 179 3.80 -10.60 -5.03
CA VAL A 179 4.76 -9.50 -4.91
C VAL A 179 4.01 -8.16 -5.00
N ILE A 180 4.27 -7.29 -4.04
CA ILE A 180 3.89 -5.88 -4.08
C ILE A 180 5.13 -5.11 -4.56
N ASP A 181 5.13 -4.71 -5.82
CA ASP A 181 6.31 -4.11 -6.46
C ASP A 181 6.40 -2.60 -6.23
N LEU A 182 6.70 -2.21 -4.98
CA LEU A 182 6.81 -0.80 -4.60
C LEU A 182 7.93 -0.08 -5.37
N GLN A 183 9.01 -0.78 -5.76
CA GLN A 183 10.09 -0.22 -6.58
C GLN A 183 9.57 0.36 -7.90
N THR A 184 8.65 -0.35 -8.54
CA THR A 184 8.04 0.10 -9.80
C THR A 184 6.88 1.05 -9.56
N LEU A 185 6.01 0.74 -8.60
CA LEU A 185 4.78 1.51 -8.37
C LEU A 185 5.04 2.92 -7.85
N LEU A 186 6.15 3.15 -7.14
CA LEU A 186 6.52 4.45 -6.60
C LEU A 186 7.61 5.15 -7.41
N ALA A 187 8.03 4.57 -8.54
CA ALA A 187 9.03 5.18 -9.41
C ALA A 187 8.56 6.56 -9.92
N GLY A 188 9.47 7.54 -9.92
CA GLY A 188 9.16 8.91 -10.37
C GLY A 188 8.54 9.82 -9.31
N HIS A 189 8.25 9.34 -8.11
CA HIS A 189 7.57 10.09 -7.05
C HIS A 189 8.51 10.50 -5.90
N GLY A 190 9.67 11.09 -6.26
CA GLY A 190 10.66 11.57 -5.29
C GLY A 190 10.13 12.62 -4.31
N GLU A 191 9.07 13.35 -4.68
CA GLU A 191 8.40 14.34 -3.83
C GLU A 191 7.74 13.72 -2.59
N TRP A 192 7.51 12.42 -2.59
CA TRP A 192 6.99 11.72 -1.42
C TRP A 192 8.08 11.24 -0.46
N PHE A 193 9.36 11.41 -0.80
CA PHE A 193 10.52 10.94 -0.05
C PHE A 193 11.48 12.09 0.26
N PRO A 194 11.14 12.97 1.23
CA PRO A 194 11.90 14.22 1.49
C PRO A 194 13.38 14.02 1.83
N ASP A 195 13.73 12.90 2.44
CA ASP A 195 15.09 12.50 2.76
C ASP A 195 15.67 11.46 1.78
N TYR A 196 14.98 11.28 0.65
CA TYR A 196 15.26 10.33 -0.43
C TYR A 196 15.03 8.85 -0.10
N VAL A 197 14.68 8.50 1.14
CA VAL A 197 14.52 7.12 1.63
C VAL A 197 13.16 6.88 2.26
N HIS A 198 12.75 7.76 3.17
CA HIS A 198 11.54 7.55 3.96
C HIS A 198 10.34 8.31 3.37
N PRO A 199 9.18 7.64 3.24
CA PRO A 199 7.99 8.28 2.70
C PRO A 199 7.39 9.26 3.72
N ASN A 200 6.98 10.44 3.25
CA ASN A 200 6.14 11.36 4.00
C ASN A 200 4.70 10.83 4.12
N SER A 201 3.79 11.61 4.73
CA SER A 201 2.40 11.21 4.93
C SER A 201 1.68 10.88 3.62
N GLN A 202 1.99 11.58 2.52
CA GLN A 202 1.44 11.27 1.20
C GLN A 202 1.96 9.92 0.68
N GLY A 203 3.27 9.69 0.76
CA GLY A 203 3.88 8.43 0.34
C GLY A 203 3.33 7.22 1.11
N THR A 204 3.15 7.35 2.43
CA THR A 204 2.57 6.28 3.25
C THR A 204 1.08 6.03 2.93
N SER A 205 0.31 7.06 2.53
CA SER A 205 -1.07 6.88 2.07
C SER A 205 -1.14 6.06 0.80
N VAL A 206 -0.25 6.35 -0.13
CA VAL A 206 -0.13 5.62 -1.39
C VAL A 206 0.27 4.16 -1.13
N MET A 207 1.26 3.91 -0.28
CA MET A 207 1.67 2.55 0.09
C MET A 207 0.51 1.77 0.71
N ALA A 208 -0.25 2.38 1.64
CA ALA A 208 -1.42 1.76 2.25
C ALA A 208 -2.51 1.40 1.22
N ALA A 209 -2.74 2.24 0.22
CA ALA A 209 -3.70 1.97 -0.85
C ALA A 209 -3.24 0.84 -1.78
N ILE A 210 -1.94 0.74 -2.05
CA ILE A 210 -1.34 -0.38 -2.79
C ILE A 210 -1.54 -1.70 -2.03
N ASP A 211 -1.24 -1.71 -0.72
CA ASP A 211 -1.41 -2.88 0.13
C ASP A 211 -2.88 -3.29 0.22
N TYR A 212 -3.80 -2.31 0.39
CA TYR A 212 -5.24 -2.57 0.38
C TYR A 212 -5.68 -3.27 -0.90
N THR A 213 -5.25 -2.76 -2.06
CA THR A 213 -5.55 -3.36 -3.37
C THR A 213 -5.03 -4.80 -3.46
N ALA A 214 -3.82 -5.05 -2.96
CA ALA A 214 -3.22 -6.39 -2.96
C ALA A 214 -4.00 -7.38 -2.06
N LEU A 215 -4.65 -6.89 -1.01
CA LEU A 215 -5.41 -7.70 -0.06
C LEU A 215 -6.85 -7.94 -0.48
N SER A 216 -7.56 -6.89 -0.91
CA SER A 216 -9.01 -6.94 -1.22
C SER A 216 -9.30 -7.44 -2.62
N GLY A 217 -8.36 -7.30 -3.56
CA GLY A 217 -8.62 -7.47 -4.99
C GLY A 217 -9.44 -6.32 -5.59
N ASP A 218 -9.91 -5.38 -4.76
CA ASP A 218 -10.57 -4.18 -5.24
C ASP A 218 -9.50 -3.22 -5.76
N THR A 219 -9.61 -2.82 -7.01
CA THR A 219 -8.70 -1.85 -7.62
C THR A 219 -8.95 -0.44 -7.09
N MET A 220 -8.73 -0.22 -5.78
CA MET A 220 -8.59 1.15 -5.26
C MET A 220 -7.33 1.83 -5.83
N TYR A 221 -6.40 1.02 -6.28
CA TYR A 221 -5.16 1.42 -6.89
C TYR A 221 -4.99 0.70 -8.23
N GLY A 222 -5.65 1.16 -9.27
CA GLY A 222 -5.07 1.14 -10.59
C GLY A 222 -3.78 1.96 -10.49
N ALA A 223 -2.68 1.56 -11.13
CA ALA A 223 -1.39 2.25 -11.07
C ALA A 223 -1.59 3.75 -10.87
N ILE A 224 -0.82 4.40 -9.97
CA ILE A 224 -0.88 5.86 -9.82
C ILE A 224 -0.86 6.40 -11.24
N PRO A 225 -1.95 6.98 -11.73
CA PRO A 225 -2.01 7.31 -13.12
C PRO A 225 -0.93 8.35 -13.37
N ASN A 226 -0.03 8.07 -14.30
CA ASN A 226 0.86 9.10 -14.81
C ASN A 226 0.06 9.86 -15.88
N PRO A 227 -0.49 11.05 -15.58
CA PRO A 227 -1.34 11.75 -16.50
C PRO A 227 -0.50 12.27 -17.66
N THR A 228 -0.97 12.02 -18.86
CA THR A 228 -0.47 12.73 -20.04
C THR A 228 -1.25 14.03 -20.22
N VAL A 229 -0.54 15.08 -20.57
CA VAL A 229 -1.10 16.40 -20.86
C VAL A 229 -0.96 16.66 -22.34
N SER A 230 -2.06 17.02 -23.00
CA SER A 230 -2.04 17.46 -24.39
C SER A 230 -2.83 18.77 -24.53
N GLU A 231 -2.31 19.67 -25.36
CA GLU A 231 -3.09 20.87 -25.75
C GLU A 231 -4.24 20.45 -26.67
N SER A 232 -5.43 20.89 -26.33
CA SER A 232 -6.67 20.57 -27.06
C SER A 232 -7.25 21.83 -27.74
N GLY A 233 -6.41 22.70 -28.34
CA GLY A 233 -6.81 23.92 -29.03
C GLY A 233 -7.58 24.95 -28.15
N ASN A 234 -7.65 26.20 -28.56
CA ASN A 234 -8.46 27.25 -27.92
C ASN A 234 -8.43 27.34 -26.39
N ALA A 235 -7.21 27.42 -25.80
CA ALA A 235 -7.03 27.55 -24.34
C ALA A 235 -7.67 26.40 -23.51
N THR A 236 -7.64 25.19 -24.02
CA THR A 236 -8.03 23.97 -23.31
C THR A 236 -6.90 22.98 -23.23
N VAL A 237 -6.86 22.25 -22.12
CA VAL A 237 -5.90 21.17 -21.86
C VAL A 237 -6.68 19.87 -21.67
N ALA A 238 -6.30 18.83 -22.38
CA ALA A 238 -6.77 17.48 -22.12
C ALA A 238 -5.79 16.76 -21.22
N LEU A 239 -6.28 16.27 -20.08
CA LEU A 239 -5.57 15.37 -19.17
C LEU A 239 -6.10 13.97 -19.40
N SER A 240 -5.21 13.02 -19.66
CA SER A 240 -5.56 11.61 -19.83
C SER A 240 -4.68 10.73 -18.95
N TRP A 241 -5.27 9.73 -18.33
CA TRP A 241 -4.54 8.74 -17.52
C TRP A 241 -5.13 7.34 -17.74
N PRO A 242 -4.33 6.26 -17.56
CA PRO A 242 -4.80 4.89 -17.73
C PRO A 242 -6.09 4.65 -16.94
N GLY A 243 -7.09 4.08 -17.61
CA GLY A 243 -8.39 3.76 -17.02
C GLY A 243 -8.27 2.63 -16.00
N GLY A 244 -9.07 2.70 -14.93
CA GLY A 244 -9.18 1.67 -13.91
C GLY A 244 -9.21 2.20 -12.48
N GLY A 245 -8.89 3.46 -12.24
CA GLY A 245 -8.99 4.09 -10.91
C GLY A 245 -10.33 4.79 -10.70
N ALA A 246 -11.37 4.10 -10.21
CA ALA A 246 -12.55 4.78 -9.72
C ALA A 246 -12.15 5.74 -8.58
N GLY A 247 -12.67 6.97 -8.60
CA GLY A 247 -12.46 7.97 -7.53
C GLY A 247 -11.36 8.99 -7.78
N TRP A 248 -10.61 8.94 -8.88
CA TRP A 248 -9.68 9.99 -9.25
C TRP A 248 -10.43 11.22 -9.78
N VAL A 249 -10.08 12.39 -9.26
CA VAL A 249 -10.54 13.69 -9.72
C VAL A 249 -9.36 14.58 -10.06
N VAL A 250 -9.57 15.55 -10.95
CA VAL A 250 -8.57 16.56 -11.23
C VAL A 250 -8.78 17.74 -10.30
N GLN A 251 -7.72 18.23 -9.70
CA GLN A 251 -7.71 19.50 -8.99
C GLN A 251 -6.84 20.50 -9.74
N THR A 252 -7.22 21.77 -9.64
CA THR A 252 -6.50 22.90 -10.23
C THR A 252 -6.19 23.96 -9.20
N ILE A 253 -5.11 24.72 -9.48
CA ILE A 253 -4.70 25.91 -8.73
C ILE A 253 -4.07 26.91 -9.70
N PRO A 254 -4.39 28.21 -9.60
CA PRO A 254 -3.86 29.21 -10.53
C PRO A 254 -2.37 29.51 -10.35
N ALA A 255 -1.83 29.33 -9.17
CA ALA A 255 -0.41 29.55 -8.86
C ALA A 255 0.06 28.64 -7.74
N LEU A 256 1.30 28.16 -7.81
CA LEU A 256 1.95 27.40 -6.76
C LEU A 256 2.44 28.34 -5.64
N GLY A 257 2.20 27.94 -4.39
CA GLY A 257 2.62 28.68 -3.20
C GLY A 257 1.51 29.61 -2.66
N GLY A 258 1.73 30.13 -1.44
CA GLY A 258 0.76 30.98 -0.74
C GLY A 258 -0.41 30.22 -0.09
N THR A 259 -1.50 30.92 0.17
CA THR A 259 -2.73 30.39 0.80
C THR A 259 -3.72 29.79 -0.19
N ASN A 260 -3.34 29.64 -1.45
CA ASN A 260 -4.22 29.11 -2.48
C ASN A 260 -4.54 27.63 -2.20
N LEU A 261 -5.83 27.30 -2.24
CA LEU A 261 -6.33 25.94 -2.07
C LEU A 261 -6.56 25.28 -3.44
N TRP A 262 -6.22 24.02 -3.53
CA TRP A 262 -6.57 23.19 -4.68
C TRP A 262 -8.09 23.03 -4.76
N THR A 263 -8.65 23.29 -5.92
CA THR A 263 -10.10 23.15 -6.18
C THR A 263 -10.35 22.01 -7.15
N VAL A 264 -11.40 21.23 -6.89
CA VAL A 264 -11.80 20.15 -7.79
C VAL A 264 -12.35 20.74 -9.09
N VAL A 265 -11.88 20.20 -10.20
CA VAL A 265 -12.41 20.55 -11.52
C VAL A 265 -13.73 19.85 -11.72
N SER A 266 -14.79 20.62 -12.02
CA SER A 266 -16.16 20.11 -12.18
C SER A 266 -16.43 19.50 -13.56
N ASN A 267 -15.45 19.48 -14.46
CA ASN A 267 -15.60 18.92 -15.80
C ASN A 267 -15.85 17.42 -15.77
N VAL A 268 -16.64 16.94 -16.71
CA VAL A 268 -16.95 15.51 -16.82
C VAL A 268 -15.70 14.74 -17.20
N ILE A 269 -15.38 13.72 -16.41
CA ILE A 269 -14.35 12.75 -16.71
C ILE A 269 -15.02 11.62 -17.52
N THR A 270 -14.54 11.40 -18.74
CA THR A 270 -14.94 10.25 -19.56
C THR A 270 -13.96 9.10 -19.33
N ASN A 271 -14.50 7.89 -19.22
CA ASN A 271 -13.69 6.67 -19.05
C ASN A 271 -14.17 5.64 -20.07
N ASP A 272 -13.30 5.20 -20.96
CA ASP A 272 -13.59 4.20 -22.01
C ASP A 272 -13.16 2.78 -21.62
N GLY A 273 -12.73 2.57 -20.38
CA GLY A 273 -12.20 1.29 -19.87
C GLY A 273 -10.69 1.14 -20.07
N THR A 274 -10.05 1.94 -20.94
CA THR A 274 -8.61 1.94 -21.16
C THR A 274 -7.95 3.21 -20.62
N ALA A 275 -8.64 4.35 -20.74
CA ALA A 275 -8.18 5.64 -20.23
C ALA A 275 -9.35 6.46 -19.66
N ALA A 276 -9.05 7.25 -18.66
CA ALA A 276 -9.90 8.32 -18.21
C ALA A 276 -9.37 9.64 -18.79
N THR A 277 -10.26 10.49 -19.28
CA THR A 277 -9.90 11.76 -19.92
C THR A 277 -10.80 12.88 -19.44
N VAL A 278 -10.23 14.05 -19.22
CA VAL A 278 -10.96 15.30 -18.93
C VAL A 278 -10.38 16.43 -19.75
N THR A 279 -11.25 17.25 -20.33
CA THR A 279 -10.84 18.47 -21.02
C THR A 279 -11.20 19.68 -20.16
N ILE A 280 -10.22 20.52 -19.89
CA ILE A 280 -10.32 21.62 -18.93
C ILE A 280 -9.99 22.93 -19.65
N PRO A 281 -10.84 23.96 -19.56
CA PRO A 281 -10.48 25.31 -19.99
C PRO A 281 -9.35 25.87 -19.12
N VAL A 282 -8.35 26.48 -19.73
CA VAL A 282 -7.28 27.20 -19.04
C VAL A 282 -7.57 28.68 -19.11
N PRO A 283 -8.16 29.31 -18.09
CA PRO A 283 -8.66 30.67 -18.16
C PRO A 283 -7.58 31.76 -18.04
N GLY A 284 -6.32 31.39 -17.95
CA GLY A 284 -5.21 32.34 -17.72
C GLY A 284 -3.88 31.88 -18.29
N PRO A 285 -2.83 32.67 -18.11
CA PRO A 285 -1.49 32.39 -18.67
C PRO A 285 -0.80 31.19 -18.02
N SER A 286 -1.30 30.70 -16.88
CA SER A 286 -0.80 29.49 -16.21
C SER A 286 -1.91 28.87 -15.35
N ALA A 287 -1.94 27.55 -15.33
CA ALA A 287 -2.71 26.77 -14.37
C ALA A 287 -1.91 25.49 -14.05
N PHE A 288 -2.02 25.05 -12.82
CA PHE A 288 -1.41 23.82 -12.36
C PHE A 288 -2.51 22.81 -12.09
N PHE A 289 -2.28 21.56 -12.47
CA PHE A 289 -3.23 20.48 -12.32
C PHE A 289 -2.59 19.32 -11.56
N ARG A 290 -3.38 18.60 -10.79
CA ARG A 290 -3.00 17.33 -10.19
C ARG A 290 -4.15 16.34 -10.24
N LEU A 291 -3.83 15.06 -10.32
CA LEU A 291 -4.78 14.01 -9.99
C LEU A 291 -4.88 13.88 -8.47
N TRP A 292 -6.08 13.76 -7.97
CA TRP A 292 -6.37 13.64 -6.56
C TRP A 292 -7.43 12.58 -6.33
N ASN A 293 -7.20 11.71 -5.35
CA ASN A 293 -8.19 10.72 -4.95
C ASN A 293 -8.56 10.94 -3.50
N PRO A 294 -9.80 11.37 -3.22
CA PRO A 294 -10.26 11.68 -1.87
C PRO A 294 -10.19 10.48 -0.92
N SER A 295 -10.34 9.26 -1.45
CA SER A 295 -10.25 8.04 -0.65
C SER A 295 -8.84 7.76 -0.12
N ILE A 296 -7.80 8.32 -0.77
CA ILE A 296 -6.40 8.13 -0.38
C ILE A 296 -5.92 9.29 0.53
N GLN A 297 -6.46 10.49 0.36
CA GLN A 297 -5.97 11.69 1.05
C GLN A 297 -6.66 11.99 2.38
N GLY A 298 -7.72 11.30 2.72
CA GLY A 298 -8.36 11.36 4.03
C GLY A 298 -7.73 10.42 5.07
N LEU A 299 -6.60 9.78 4.70
CA LEU A 299 -5.90 8.78 5.52
C LEU A 299 -4.74 9.39 6.31
#